data_7a2a298408c1d30f36550c09476dec92
#
_entry.id   7a2a298408c1d30f36550c09476dec92
#
_cell.length_a   1.000
_cell.length_b   1.000
_cell.length_c   1.000
_cell.angle_alpha   90.00
_cell.angle_beta   90.00
_cell.angle_gamma   90.00
#
_symmetry.space_group_name_H-M   'P 1'
#
loop_
_entity.id
_entity.type
_entity.pdbx_description
1 polymer ?
#
loop_
_entity_poly.entity_id
_entity_poly.type
_entity_poly.pdbx_seq_one_letter_code
_entity_poly.pdbx_strand_id
1 'polypeptide(L)'
;AGFRCIKLKIGAINFEEELALLQHIRSHYSSKEIELRVDANGAFSPTDAMEKLKRLSELDLHSIEQPIRAGQWEEMARLTSESPLPIALDEELIGYNTWEEKQRLLSAIRPQYIIIKPSLHGGLAGGEEWIAEAEKLNIGWWITSALESNIGLNAIAQWCATFDNPLPQGLGTGLLFTDNVEMPLEIRKDCLWFCK
;
A
#
# COMPACT_ATOMS: atom_id res chain seq x y z
N ALA A 1 19.47 7.75 0.03
CA ALA A 1 19.05 7.18 1.32
C ALA A 1 19.13 5.65 1.36
N GLY A 2 19.21 4.96 0.20
CA GLY A 2 19.38 3.50 0.10
C GLY A 2 18.09 2.71 0.06
N PHE A 3 16.92 3.34 -0.01
CA PHE A 3 15.65 2.64 -0.19
C PHE A 3 15.57 1.95 -1.54
N ARG A 4 14.98 0.75 -1.56
CA ARG A 4 14.78 -0.06 -2.76
C ARG A 4 13.33 -0.13 -3.22
N CYS A 5 12.40 0.36 -2.42
CA CYS A 5 11.00 0.51 -2.77
C CYS A 5 10.59 1.98 -2.62
N ILE A 6 9.98 2.52 -3.64
CA ILE A 6 9.49 3.91 -3.69
C ILE A 6 8.02 3.89 -4.08
N LYS A 7 7.18 4.56 -3.27
CA LYS A 7 5.78 4.79 -3.60
C LYS A 7 5.56 6.25 -4.00
N LEU A 8 4.94 6.47 -5.15
CA LEU A 8 4.56 7.79 -5.65
C LEU A 8 3.05 7.96 -5.62
N LYS A 9 2.58 9.12 -5.20
CA LYS A 9 1.17 9.52 -5.36
C LYS A 9 0.92 9.92 -6.80
N ILE A 10 -0.20 9.46 -7.38
CA ILE A 10 -0.68 9.82 -8.72
C ILE A 10 -2.16 10.19 -8.67
N GLY A 11 -2.70 10.74 -9.75
CA GLY A 11 -4.09 11.18 -9.84
C GLY A 11 -4.33 12.61 -9.41
N ALA A 12 -3.27 13.38 -9.09
CA ALA A 12 -3.38 14.77 -8.66
C ALA A 12 -3.07 15.78 -9.78
N ILE A 13 -2.31 15.37 -10.80
CA ILE A 13 -1.95 16.18 -11.96
C ILE A 13 -2.38 15.47 -13.25
N ASN A 14 -2.01 16.02 -14.40
CA ASN A 14 -2.31 15.38 -15.68
C ASN A 14 -1.65 14.00 -15.78
N PHE A 15 -2.41 12.99 -16.18
CA PHE A 15 -1.93 11.59 -16.24
C PHE A 15 -0.71 11.41 -17.16
N GLU A 16 -0.60 12.17 -18.25
CA GLU A 16 0.55 12.11 -19.16
C GLU A 16 1.83 12.63 -18.48
N GLU A 17 1.70 13.64 -17.61
CA GLU A 17 2.83 14.14 -16.82
C GLU A 17 3.26 13.14 -15.76
N GLU A 18 2.31 12.48 -15.08
CA GLU A 18 2.58 11.40 -14.13
C GLU A 18 3.29 10.23 -14.81
N LEU A 19 2.79 9.82 -15.96
CA LEU A 19 3.39 8.73 -16.76
C LEU A 19 4.81 9.08 -17.20
N ALA A 20 5.04 10.30 -17.69
CA ALA A 20 6.38 10.77 -18.07
C ALA A 20 7.36 10.77 -16.89
N LEU A 21 6.92 11.16 -15.70
CA LEU A 21 7.73 11.09 -14.49
C LEU A 21 8.14 9.65 -14.16
N LEU A 22 7.19 8.71 -14.20
CA LEU A 22 7.46 7.29 -13.95
C LEU A 22 8.39 6.69 -15.01
N GLN A 23 8.20 7.03 -16.29
CA GLN A 23 9.09 6.65 -17.38
C GLN A 23 10.51 7.19 -17.18
N HIS A 24 10.62 8.44 -16.74
CA HIS A 24 11.92 9.03 -16.41
C HIS A 24 12.63 8.26 -15.31
N ILE A 25 11.94 7.88 -14.23
CA ILE A 25 12.51 7.04 -13.17
C ILE A 25 12.97 5.69 -13.74
N ARG A 26 12.13 5.03 -14.55
CA ARG A 26 12.47 3.73 -15.15
C ARG A 26 13.62 3.79 -16.16
N SER A 27 13.80 4.91 -16.82
CA SER A 27 14.96 5.10 -17.73
C SER A 27 16.31 5.14 -17.00
N HIS A 28 16.31 5.43 -15.68
CA HIS A 28 17.50 5.48 -14.85
C HIS A 28 17.67 4.27 -13.95
N TYR A 29 16.55 3.64 -13.53
CA TYR A 29 16.54 2.52 -12.58
C TYR A 29 15.63 1.41 -13.08
N SER A 30 16.18 0.24 -13.28
CA SER A 30 15.40 -0.97 -13.62
C SER A 30 14.49 -1.40 -12.47
N SER A 31 13.50 -2.25 -12.76
CA SER A 31 12.63 -2.84 -11.75
C SER A 31 13.38 -3.77 -10.77
N LYS A 32 14.56 -4.26 -11.15
CA LYS A 32 15.43 -5.05 -10.27
C LYS A 32 16.21 -4.20 -9.26
N GLU A 33 16.44 -2.92 -9.57
CA GLU A 33 17.16 -1.99 -8.71
C GLU A 33 16.21 -1.28 -7.75
N ILE A 34 15.05 -0.82 -8.27
CA ILE A 34 14.04 -0.09 -7.49
C ILE A 34 12.65 -0.63 -7.81
N GLU A 35 11.99 -1.17 -6.80
CA GLU A 35 10.56 -1.45 -6.84
C GLU A 35 9.79 -0.12 -6.82
N LEU A 36 8.90 0.07 -7.80
CA LEU A 36 7.99 1.21 -7.82
C LEU A 36 6.57 0.76 -7.53
N ARG A 37 5.94 1.45 -6.59
CA ARG A 37 4.50 1.39 -6.32
C ARG A 37 3.88 2.75 -6.61
N VAL A 38 2.65 2.77 -7.04
CA VAL A 38 1.89 4.01 -7.21
C VAL A 38 0.61 3.97 -6.39
N ASP A 39 0.13 5.13 -5.98
CA ASP A 39 -1.05 5.27 -5.14
C ASP A 39 -1.95 6.36 -5.74
N ALA A 40 -3.12 5.96 -6.20
CA ALA A 40 -4.08 6.83 -6.86
C ALA A 40 -5.11 7.42 -5.88
N ASN A 41 -5.20 6.94 -4.63
CA ASN A 41 -6.20 7.36 -3.63
C ASN A 41 -7.61 7.50 -4.22
N GLY A 42 -8.01 6.58 -5.10
CA GLY A 42 -9.34 6.57 -5.72
C GLY A 42 -9.56 7.65 -6.79
N ALA A 43 -8.51 8.22 -7.36
CA ALA A 43 -8.62 9.34 -8.29
C ALA A 43 -9.14 8.96 -9.68
N PHE A 44 -9.01 7.69 -10.10
CA PHE A 44 -9.46 7.29 -11.42
C PHE A 44 -10.97 7.08 -11.45
N SER A 45 -11.60 7.42 -12.58
CA SER A 45 -12.99 7.04 -12.79
C SER A 45 -13.07 5.56 -13.21
N PRO A 46 -14.15 4.83 -12.89
CA PRO A 46 -14.33 3.44 -13.35
C PRO A 46 -14.23 3.28 -14.87
N THR A 47 -14.56 4.32 -15.62
CA THR A 47 -14.55 4.29 -17.09
C THR A 47 -13.16 4.38 -17.71
N ASP A 48 -12.23 5.10 -17.10
CA ASP A 48 -10.87 5.31 -17.61
C ASP A 48 -9.79 4.50 -16.86
N ALA A 49 -10.16 3.92 -15.71
CA ALA A 49 -9.23 3.19 -14.86
C ALA A 49 -8.48 2.07 -15.62
N MET A 50 -9.20 1.25 -16.38
CA MET A 50 -8.59 0.12 -17.08
C MET A 50 -7.55 0.56 -18.14
N GLU A 51 -7.82 1.65 -18.85
CA GLU A 51 -6.86 2.20 -19.83
C GLU A 51 -5.60 2.67 -19.12
N LYS A 52 -5.75 3.43 -18.03
CA LYS A 52 -4.62 3.92 -17.23
C LYS A 52 -3.81 2.77 -16.62
N LEU A 53 -4.49 1.74 -16.10
CA LEU A 53 -3.84 0.55 -15.54
C LEU A 53 -2.98 -0.17 -16.58
N LYS A 54 -3.47 -0.32 -17.82
CA LYS A 54 -2.71 -0.91 -18.93
C LYS A 54 -1.45 -0.11 -19.23
N ARG A 55 -1.56 1.19 -19.31
CA ARG A 55 -0.40 2.07 -19.60
C ARG A 55 0.62 2.07 -18.46
N LEU A 56 0.16 2.06 -17.22
CA LEU A 56 1.03 1.96 -16.05
C LEU A 56 1.74 0.60 -15.98
N SER A 57 1.08 -0.49 -16.41
CA SER A 57 1.69 -1.82 -16.39
C SER A 57 2.91 -1.96 -17.32
N GLU A 58 3.04 -1.11 -18.33
CA GLU A 58 4.20 -1.09 -19.23
C GLU A 58 5.49 -0.61 -18.55
N LEU A 59 5.38 -0.10 -17.31
CA LEU A 59 6.50 0.47 -16.55
C LEU A 59 7.06 -0.46 -15.46
N ASP A 60 6.76 -1.76 -15.51
CA ASP A 60 7.21 -2.73 -14.51
C ASP A 60 6.95 -2.28 -13.06
N LEU A 61 5.78 -1.68 -12.80
CA LEU A 61 5.36 -1.31 -11.45
C LEU A 61 4.98 -2.57 -10.68
N HIS A 62 5.28 -2.59 -9.38
CA HIS A 62 4.87 -3.69 -8.50
C HIS A 62 3.35 -3.73 -8.33
N SER A 63 2.74 -2.59 -8.07
CA SER A 63 1.30 -2.48 -7.82
C SER A 63 0.81 -1.03 -7.89
N ILE A 64 -0.51 -0.89 -8.04
CA ILE A 64 -1.23 0.35 -7.81
C ILE A 64 -2.13 0.23 -6.58
N GLU A 65 -2.08 1.22 -5.71
CA GLU A 65 -2.93 1.36 -4.53
C GLU A 65 -4.20 2.13 -4.89
N GLN A 66 -5.36 1.59 -4.53
CA GLN A 66 -6.70 2.16 -4.63
C GLN A 66 -6.93 2.98 -5.92
N PRO A 67 -7.06 2.32 -7.08
CA PRO A 67 -7.21 3.04 -8.36
C PRO A 67 -8.50 3.84 -8.45
N ILE A 68 -9.63 3.30 -8.01
CA ILE A 68 -10.96 3.96 -7.97
C ILE A 68 -11.43 4.17 -6.53
N ARG A 69 -12.40 5.04 -6.34
CA ARG A 69 -12.97 5.33 -5.00
C ARG A 69 -13.52 4.08 -4.34
N ALA A 70 -13.30 3.96 -3.04
CA ALA A 70 -13.85 2.90 -2.21
C ALA A 70 -15.39 2.82 -2.27
N GLY A 71 -15.93 1.62 -2.02
CA GLY A 71 -17.36 1.33 -2.05
C GLY A 71 -17.91 0.93 -3.43
N GLN A 72 -17.05 0.81 -4.45
CA GLN A 72 -17.42 0.39 -5.81
C GLN A 72 -16.97 -1.06 -6.07
N TRP A 73 -17.43 -2.00 -5.24
CA TRP A 73 -16.93 -3.37 -5.20
C TRP A 73 -17.00 -4.12 -6.53
N GLU A 74 -18.09 -3.98 -7.26
CA GLU A 74 -18.27 -4.65 -8.56
C GLU A 74 -17.24 -4.17 -9.58
N GLU A 75 -17.02 -2.85 -9.66
CA GLU A 75 -16.02 -2.28 -10.54
C GLU A 75 -14.59 -2.60 -10.09
N MET A 76 -14.33 -2.55 -8.79
CA MET A 76 -13.02 -2.92 -8.26
C MET A 76 -12.73 -4.41 -8.50
N ALA A 77 -13.72 -5.30 -8.32
CA ALA A 77 -13.58 -6.73 -8.62
C ALA A 77 -13.29 -6.98 -10.11
N ARG A 78 -13.96 -6.23 -11.01
CA ARG A 78 -13.66 -6.28 -12.44
C ARG A 78 -12.21 -5.83 -12.72
N LEU A 79 -11.80 -4.72 -12.12
CA LEU A 79 -10.43 -4.20 -12.30
C LEU A 79 -9.39 -5.19 -11.78
N THR A 80 -9.57 -5.79 -10.60
CA THR A 80 -8.62 -6.76 -10.02
C THR A 80 -8.50 -8.03 -10.85
N SER A 81 -9.56 -8.45 -11.53
CA SER A 81 -9.56 -9.65 -12.38
C SER A 81 -8.98 -9.42 -13.77
N GLU A 82 -9.09 -8.21 -14.33
CA GLU A 82 -8.73 -7.91 -15.72
C GLU A 82 -7.44 -7.10 -15.88
N SER A 83 -7.01 -6.40 -14.81
CA SER A 83 -5.86 -5.51 -14.87
C SER A 83 -4.54 -6.29 -15.02
N PRO A 84 -3.65 -5.88 -15.93
CA PRO A 84 -2.30 -6.40 -16.01
C PRO A 84 -1.38 -5.87 -14.90
N LEU A 85 -1.78 -4.78 -14.21
CA LEU A 85 -1.07 -4.21 -13.07
C LEU A 85 -1.74 -4.69 -11.78
N PRO A 86 -1.02 -5.34 -10.83
CA PRO A 86 -1.58 -5.76 -9.55
C PRO A 86 -2.17 -4.59 -8.75
N ILE A 87 -3.33 -4.82 -8.16
CA ILE A 87 -4.06 -3.82 -7.36
C ILE A 87 -3.94 -4.13 -5.88
N ALA A 88 -3.65 -3.08 -5.09
CA ALA A 88 -3.65 -3.08 -3.64
C ALA A 88 -4.82 -2.25 -3.10
N LEU A 89 -5.59 -2.77 -2.15
CA LEU A 89 -6.66 -2.01 -1.49
C LEU A 89 -6.13 -1.31 -0.24
N ASP A 90 -6.50 -0.05 -0.06
CA ASP A 90 -6.23 0.77 1.12
C ASP A 90 -7.54 1.31 1.70
N GLU A 91 -8.08 2.39 1.13
CA GLU A 91 -9.29 3.04 1.64
C GLU A 91 -10.52 2.11 1.61
N GLU A 92 -10.51 1.11 0.76
CA GLU A 92 -11.57 0.09 0.70
C GLU A 92 -11.72 -0.69 2.01
N LEU A 93 -10.65 -0.81 2.80
CA LEU A 93 -10.66 -1.59 4.04
C LEU A 93 -11.20 -0.82 5.25
N ILE A 94 -11.37 0.50 5.12
CA ILE A 94 -11.75 1.37 6.24
C ILE A 94 -13.24 1.20 6.56
N GLY A 95 -13.55 1.01 7.86
CA GLY A 95 -14.92 0.92 8.35
C GLY A 95 -15.49 -0.49 8.47
N TYR A 96 -14.77 -1.51 8.04
CA TYR A 96 -15.15 -2.91 8.21
C TYR A 96 -14.51 -3.48 9.48
N ASN A 97 -15.33 -3.67 10.52
CA ASN A 97 -14.84 -3.99 11.86
C ASN A 97 -15.08 -5.43 12.28
N THR A 98 -16.00 -6.14 11.62
CA THR A 98 -16.27 -7.55 11.92
C THR A 98 -15.53 -8.49 10.98
N TRP A 99 -15.24 -9.69 11.45
CA TRP A 99 -14.58 -10.73 10.67
C TRP A 99 -15.37 -11.06 9.39
N GLU A 100 -16.67 -11.16 9.49
CA GLU A 100 -17.57 -11.50 8.39
C GLU A 100 -17.56 -10.43 7.30
N GLU A 101 -17.50 -9.15 7.69
CA GLU A 101 -17.40 -8.03 6.74
C GLU A 101 -16.08 -8.07 5.98
N LYS A 102 -14.96 -8.30 6.67
CA LYS A 102 -13.63 -8.43 6.08
C LYS A 102 -13.57 -9.59 5.09
N GLN A 103 -14.07 -10.75 5.48
CA GLN A 103 -14.15 -11.93 4.63
C GLN A 103 -15.00 -11.66 3.38
N ARG A 104 -16.16 -11.04 3.54
CA ARG A 104 -17.06 -10.71 2.43
C ARG A 104 -16.40 -9.77 1.44
N LEU A 105 -15.71 -8.72 1.91
CA LEU A 105 -15.02 -7.75 1.08
C LEU A 105 -13.91 -8.43 0.26
N LEU A 106 -13.00 -9.13 0.92
CA LEU A 106 -11.88 -9.78 0.24
C LEU A 106 -12.34 -10.87 -0.74
N SER A 107 -13.37 -11.63 -0.37
CA SER A 107 -13.95 -12.66 -1.25
C SER A 107 -14.63 -12.06 -2.48
N ALA A 108 -15.25 -10.89 -2.35
CA ALA A 108 -15.95 -10.22 -3.44
C ALA A 108 -14.97 -9.55 -4.42
N ILE A 109 -13.96 -8.84 -3.92
CA ILE A 109 -13.06 -8.03 -4.76
C ILE A 109 -11.85 -8.85 -5.25
N ARG A 110 -11.28 -9.71 -4.41
CA ARG A 110 -10.09 -10.52 -4.69
C ARG A 110 -8.90 -9.72 -5.23
N PRO A 111 -8.42 -8.72 -4.50
CA PRO A 111 -7.26 -7.94 -4.91
C PRO A 111 -5.99 -8.80 -4.86
N GLN A 112 -4.91 -8.34 -5.50
CA GLN A 112 -3.60 -8.98 -5.38
C GLN A 112 -2.94 -8.65 -4.05
N TYR A 113 -3.22 -7.47 -3.50
CA TYR A 113 -2.66 -7.02 -2.22
C TYR A 113 -3.67 -6.23 -1.39
N ILE A 114 -3.41 -6.17 -0.09
CA ILE A 114 -4.06 -5.23 0.84
C ILE A 114 -3.02 -4.47 1.66
N ILE A 115 -3.37 -3.27 2.08
CA ILE A 115 -2.51 -2.39 2.87
C ILE A 115 -3.08 -2.27 4.28
N ILE A 116 -2.31 -2.69 5.27
CA ILE A 116 -2.75 -2.72 6.66
C ILE A 116 -2.28 -1.48 7.39
N LYS A 117 -3.25 -0.71 7.89
CA LYS A 117 -3.06 0.47 8.75
C LYS A 117 -3.73 0.22 10.10
N PRO A 118 -3.04 -0.29 11.11
CA PRO A 118 -3.69 -0.67 12.39
C PRO A 118 -4.54 0.44 12.99
N SER A 119 -4.11 1.70 12.90
CA SER A 119 -4.87 2.84 13.42
C SER A 119 -6.25 3.05 12.75
N LEU A 120 -6.48 2.47 11.57
CA LEU A 120 -7.73 2.59 10.81
C LEU A 120 -8.52 1.27 10.73
N HIS A 121 -7.90 0.15 11.12
CA HIS A 121 -8.42 -1.20 10.88
C HIS A 121 -8.77 -1.96 12.16
N GLY A 122 -9.07 -1.24 13.25
CA GLY A 122 -9.44 -1.86 14.53
C GLY A 122 -8.25 -2.23 15.43
N GLY A 123 -7.15 -1.47 15.33
CA GLY A 123 -5.92 -1.70 16.10
C GLY A 123 -5.11 -2.87 15.56
N LEU A 124 -4.18 -3.37 16.37
CA LEU A 124 -3.32 -4.50 16.01
C LEU A 124 -4.14 -5.78 15.78
N ALA A 125 -5.11 -6.05 16.65
CA ALA A 125 -6.00 -7.22 16.52
C ALA A 125 -6.82 -7.18 15.22
N GLY A 126 -7.40 -6.04 14.89
CA GLY A 126 -8.12 -5.88 13.62
C GLY A 126 -7.22 -6.01 12.39
N GLY A 127 -5.96 -5.59 12.50
CA GLY A 127 -4.94 -5.82 11.48
C GLY A 127 -4.61 -7.31 11.30
N GLU A 128 -4.50 -8.06 12.40
CA GLU A 128 -4.27 -9.52 12.36
C GLU A 128 -5.43 -10.27 11.70
N GLU A 129 -6.66 -9.84 11.93
CA GLU A 129 -7.84 -10.41 11.27
C GLU A 129 -7.79 -10.20 9.75
N TRP A 130 -7.43 -8.99 9.28
CA TRP A 130 -7.24 -8.71 7.87
C TRP A 130 -6.15 -9.57 7.24
N ILE A 131 -5.01 -9.71 7.93
CA ILE A 131 -3.89 -10.55 7.49
C ILE A 131 -4.34 -11.99 7.37
N ALA A 132 -4.99 -12.53 8.39
CA ALA A 132 -5.44 -13.92 8.40
C ALA A 132 -6.45 -14.23 7.27
N GLU A 133 -7.36 -13.32 6.95
CA GLU A 133 -8.27 -13.49 5.82
C GLU A 133 -7.57 -13.36 4.46
N ALA A 134 -6.62 -12.41 4.34
CA ALA A 134 -5.84 -12.24 3.13
C ALA A 134 -5.02 -13.53 2.81
N GLU A 135 -4.34 -14.08 3.79
CA GLU A 135 -3.53 -15.29 3.63
C GLU A 135 -4.36 -16.52 3.20
N LYS A 136 -5.57 -16.70 3.75
CA LYS A 136 -6.50 -17.76 3.32
C LYS A 136 -6.87 -17.67 1.84
N LEU A 137 -6.91 -16.46 1.30
CA LEU A 137 -7.27 -16.17 -0.09
C LEU A 137 -6.06 -16.01 -1.01
N ASN A 138 -4.83 -16.22 -0.49
CA ASN A 138 -3.56 -15.97 -1.18
C ASN A 138 -3.43 -14.51 -1.66
N ILE A 139 -3.94 -13.56 -0.89
CA ILE A 139 -3.78 -12.13 -1.10
C ILE A 139 -2.54 -11.66 -0.34
N GLY A 140 -1.60 -11.00 -1.03
CA GLY A 140 -0.44 -10.41 -0.38
C GLY A 140 -0.82 -9.19 0.48
N TRP A 141 0.04 -8.81 1.40
CA TRP A 141 -0.21 -7.68 2.27
C TRP A 141 1.07 -7.01 2.74
N TRP A 142 0.99 -5.74 3.10
CA TRP A 142 2.04 -5.04 3.82
C TRP A 142 1.44 -4.04 4.81
N ILE A 143 2.23 -3.70 5.82
CA ILE A 143 1.85 -2.77 6.88
C ILE A 143 2.39 -1.39 6.57
N THR A 144 1.58 -0.37 6.80
CA THR A 144 1.99 1.02 6.69
C THR A 144 1.42 1.86 7.84
N SER A 145 2.02 3.01 8.04
CA SER A 145 1.54 4.05 8.93
C SER A 145 0.33 4.77 8.32
N ALA A 146 -0.59 5.19 9.18
CA ALA A 146 -1.64 6.18 8.85
C ALA A 146 -1.24 7.59 9.30
N LEU A 147 0.05 7.89 9.34
CA LEU A 147 0.66 9.14 9.83
C LEU A 147 0.47 9.36 11.35
N GLU A 148 0.54 8.30 12.11
CA GLU A 148 0.61 8.37 13.57
C GLU A 148 1.86 9.13 14.02
N SER A 149 1.82 9.64 15.27
CA SER A 149 3.04 10.09 15.94
C SER A 149 4.08 8.96 15.98
N ASN A 150 5.34 9.31 16.20
CA ASN A 150 6.39 8.30 16.32
C ASN A 150 6.19 7.32 17.50
N ILE A 151 5.35 7.66 18.48
CA ILE A 151 4.93 6.72 19.55
C ILE A 151 4.08 5.60 18.97
N GLY A 152 3.03 5.96 18.20
CA GLY A 152 2.18 4.97 17.52
C GLY A 152 2.94 4.18 16.48
N LEU A 153 3.80 4.86 15.70
CA LEU A 153 4.67 4.21 14.71
C LEU A 153 5.59 3.16 15.35
N ASN A 154 6.15 3.45 16.54
CA ASN A 154 6.98 2.50 17.28
C ASN A 154 6.21 1.22 17.65
N ALA A 155 4.96 1.34 18.11
CA ALA A 155 4.12 0.19 18.40
C ALA A 155 3.83 -0.64 17.14
N ILE A 156 3.48 0.02 16.03
CA ILE A 156 3.22 -0.63 14.74
C ILE A 156 4.48 -1.32 14.21
N ALA A 157 5.65 -0.67 14.31
CA ALA A 157 6.90 -1.24 13.84
C ALA A 157 7.30 -2.51 14.60
N GLN A 158 7.14 -2.52 15.93
CA GLN A 158 7.41 -3.70 16.74
C GLN A 158 6.44 -4.84 16.44
N TRP A 159 5.16 -4.54 16.26
CA TRP A 159 4.17 -5.51 15.85
C TRP A 159 4.47 -6.05 14.43
N CYS A 160 4.79 -5.17 13.49
CA CYS A 160 5.19 -5.57 12.14
C CYS A 160 6.36 -6.55 12.14
N ALA A 161 7.34 -6.35 13.02
CA ALA A 161 8.51 -7.21 13.15
C ALA A 161 8.19 -8.63 13.69
N THR A 162 6.97 -8.89 14.12
CA THR A 162 6.54 -10.26 14.54
C THR A 162 6.11 -11.14 13.36
N PHE A 163 5.96 -10.56 12.17
CA PHE A 163 5.57 -11.28 10.96
C PHE A 163 6.77 -11.56 10.06
N ASP A 164 6.78 -12.74 9.45
CA ASP A 164 7.74 -13.10 8.40
C ASP A 164 7.18 -12.70 7.03
N ASN A 165 7.24 -11.40 6.72
CA ASN A 165 6.76 -10.86 5.45
C ASN A 165 7.93 -10.18 4.69
N PRO A 166 8.33 -10.71 3.52
CA PRO A 166 9.49 -10.21 2.78
C PRO A 166 9.21 -8.90 2.03
N LEU A 167 7.95 -8.47 1.92
CA LEU A 167 7.60 -7.25 1.20
C LEU A 167 8.07 -6.00 1.95
N PRO A 168 8.51 -4.95 1.24
CA PRO A 168 8.80 -3.66 1.85
C PRO A 168 7.58 -3.08 2.57
N GLN A 169 7.76 -2.68 3.82
CA GLN A 169 6.74 -2.10 4.68
C GLN A 169 6.78 -0.58 4.65
N GLY A 170 5.65 0.09 4.84
CA GLY A 170 5.53 1.55 4.74
C GLY A 170 5.68 2.26 6.10
N LEU A 171 6.79 2.06 6.81
CA LEU A 171 6.99 2.53 8.20
C LEU A 171 7.99 3.68 8.35
N GLY A 172 8.39 4.31 7.24
CA GLY A 172 9.36 5.42 7.23
C GLY A 172 8.78 6.81 7.55
N THR A 173 7.52 6.91 7.94
CA THR A 173 6.80 8.18 8.06
C THR A 173 7.20 9.05 9.27
N GLY A 174 7.91 8.49 10.24
CA GLY A 174 8.41 9.26 11.39
C GLY A 174 9.31 10.44 11.02
N LEU A 175 9.96 10.40 9.86
CA LEU A 175 10.77 11.51 9.33
C LEU A 175 9.95 12.72 8.85
N LEU A 176 8.64 12.60 8.74
CA LEU A 176 7.76 13.68 8.28
C LEU A 176 7.45 14.71 9.38
N PHE A 177 7.69 14.37 10.65
CA PHE A 177 7.36 15.20 11.80
C PHE A 177 8.63 15.81 12.42
N THR A 178 8.54 17.06 12.87
CA THR A 178 9.63 17.80 13.51
C THR A 178 9.53 17.82 15.05
N ASP A 179 8.38 17.41 15.59
CA ASP A 179 8.04 17.39 17.02
C ASP A 179 7.99 15.97 17.60
N ASN A 180 8.81 15.09 17.06
CA ASN A 180 8.92 13.72 17.52
C ASN A 180 9.41 13.63 18.97
N VAL A 181 8.83 12.71 19.73
CA VAL A 181 9.34 12.31 21.05
C VAL A 181 10.57 11.41 20.84
N GLU A 182 11.53 11.48 21.78
CA GLU A 182 12.68 10.57 21.75
C GLU A 182 12.22 9.11 21.86
N MET A 183 12.54 8.31 20.85
CA MET A 183 12.09 6.93 20.69
C MET A 183 13.24 6.06 20.16
N PRO A 184 13.26 4.76 20.50
CA PRO A 184 14.34 3.86 20.11
C PRO A 184 14.27 3.38 18.65
N LEU A 185 13.60 4.12 17.76
CA LEU A 185 13.52 3.79 16.34
C LEU A 185 14.43 4.68 15.51
N GLU A 186 15.24 4.07 14.66
CA GLU A 186 16.15 4.76 13.74
C GLU A 186 16.05 4.15 12.35
N ILE A 187 15.96 4.99 11.31
CA ILE A 187 16.06 4.55 9.93
C ILE A 187 17.53 4.52 9.51
N ARG A 188 18.02 3.34 9.15
CA ARG A 188 19.36 3.12 8.61
C ARG A 188 19.25 2.45 7.25
N LYS A 189 19.58 3.20 6.20
CA LYS A 189 19.35 2.81 4.79
C LYS A 189 17.86 2.55 4.53
N ASP A 190 17.52 1.33 4.13
CA ASP A 190 16.17 0.88 3.82
C ASP A 190 15.47 0.13 4.98
N CYS A 191 16.08 0.12 6.16
CA CYS A 191 15.57 -0.59 7.33
C CYS A 191 15.25 0.34 8.50
N LEU A 192 14.18 0.02 9.21
CA LEU A 192 13.84 0.62 10.49
C LEU A 192 14.40 -0.25 11.62
N TRP A 193 15.25 0.33 12.47
CA TRP A 193 15.94 -0.37 13.54
C TRP A 193 15.40 0.04 14.90
N PHE A 194 15.29 -0.93 15.81
CA PHE A 194 15.06 -0.68 17.22
C PHE A 194 16.43 -0.60 17.93
N CYS A 195 16.80 0.60 18.39
CA CYS A 195 18.06 0.89 19.04
C CYS A 195 17.84 0.93 20.57
N LYS A 196 18.54 0.07 21.31
CA LYS A 196 18.55 0.07 22.80
C LYS A 196 19.49 1.15 23.31
#